data_5e421368b8c04714e4414e0c76eced7a
#
_entry.id   5e421368b8c04714e4414e0c76eced7a
#
_cell.length_a   1.000
_cell.length_b   1.000
_cell.length_c   1.000
_cell.angle_alpha   90.00
_cell.angle_beta   90.00
_cell.angle_gamma   90.00
#
_symmetry.space_group_name_H-M   'P 1'
#
loop_
_entity.id
_entity.type
_entity.pdbx_description
1 polymer ?
#
loop_
_entity_poly.entity_id
_entity_poly.type
_entity_poly.pdbx_seq_one_letter_code
_entity_poly.pdbx_strand_id
1 'polypeptide(L)'
;METNAARDRIFARIRAAQGRGPAVTEGEREAVADYLARHPQGPQPPVDGDRAAGFIAQAQKMASTVDRVATLSEVPAAVVRYVDGLKLVRHAVAWTSLGSLPWAEQGMTVECRPPLRDPQGDHDHGDLVGITGCFVAIAETGSLMLLSGPDTFASAALLPETHIAVVPVSRIVANLEEAFAQMRAEHGRLPRATNIISGPSRTGDIEQTIVLGAHGPYRVHVILVDQG
;
A
#
# COMPACT_ATOMS: atom_id res chain seq x y z
N MET A 1 4.06 -31.26 -24.93
CA MET A 1 4.51 -31.86 -23.63
C MET A 1 3.31 -32.04 -22.74
N GLU A 2 3.00 -33.29 -22.37
CA GLU A 2 1.82 -33.64 -21.55
C GLU A 2 1.98 -33.20 -20.09
N THR A 3 1.71 -31.93 -19.82
CA THR A 3 1.72 -31.40 -18.44
C THR A 3 0.61 -31.99 -17.55
N ASN A 4 -0.47 -32.50 -18.13
CA ASN A 4 -1.62 -33.05 -17.40
C ASN A 4 -1.27 -34.33 -16.61
N ALA A 5 -0.55 -35.28 -17.20
CA ALA A 5 -0.20 -36.54 -16.52
C ALA A 5 0.73 -36.34 -15.30
N ALA A 6 1.66 -35.39 -15.37
CA ALA A 6 2.52 -35.01 -14.24
C ALA A 6 1.73 -34.33 -13.13
N ARG A 7 0.85 -33.40 -13.48
CA ARG A 7 -0.05 -32.71 -12.56
C ARG A 7 -0.95 -33.71 -11.82
N ASP A 8 -1.58 -34.64 -12.54
CA ASP A 8 -2.50 -35.62 -11.96
C ASP A 8 -1.77 -36.56 -10.98
N ARG A 9 -0.56 -36.98 -11.28
CA ARG A 9 0.28 -37.78 -10.36
C ARG A 9 0.61 -37.02 -9.08
N ILE A 10 0.95 -35.75 -9.19
CA ILE A 10 1.25 -34.88 -8.02
C ILE A 10 0.01 -34.77 -7.14
N PHE A 11 -1.13 -34.43 -7.71
CA PHE A 11 -2.37 -34.30 -6.94
C PHE A 11 -2.83 -35.64 -6.34
N ALA A 12 -2.64 -36.76 -7.04
CA ALA A 12 -2.94 -38.08 -6.50
C ALA A 12 -2.09 -38.41 -5.26
N ARG A 13 -0.78 -38.08 -5.29
CA ARG A 13 0.10 -38.25 -4.11
C ARG A 13 -0.32 -37.37 -2.94
N ILE A 14 -0.69 -36.10 -3.21
CA ILE A 14 -1.14 -35.17 -2.16
C ILE A 14 -2.42 -35.71 -1.51
N ARG A 15 -3.42 -36.11 -2.31
CA ARG A 15 -4.67 -36.68 -1.78
C ARG A 15 -4.44 -37.97 -0.97
N ALA A 16 -3.60 -38.89 -1.47
CA ALA A 16 -3.26 -40.09 -0.75
C ALA A 16 -2.59 -39.80 0.60
N ALA A 17 -1.64 -38.85 0.64
CA ALA A 17 -0.99 -38.42 1.88
C ALA A 17 -1.96 -37.77 2.88
N GLN A 18 -3.02 -37.13 2.39
CA GLN A 18 -4.06 -36.51 3.21
C GLN A 18 -5.23 -37.44 3.55
N GLY A 19 -5.21 -38.70 3.08
CA GLY A 19 -6.32 -39.66 3.25
C GLY A 19 -7.62 -39.21 2.51
N ARG A 20 -7.51 -38.40 1.47
CA ARG A 20 -8.66 -37.80 0.75
C ARG A 20 -8.99 -38.60 -0.51
N GLY A 21 -10.29 -38.73 -0.80
CA GLY A 21 -10.79 -39.33 -2.03
C GLY A 21 -10.45 -38.52 -3.29
N PRO A 22 -10.80 -39.04 -4.49
CA PRO A 22 -10.49 -38.41 -5.77
C PRO A 22 -11.32 -37.13 -6.03
N ALA A 23 -12.48 -37.00 -5.39
CA ALA A 23 -13.38 -35.85 -5.54
C ALA A 23 -13.61 -35.15 -4.19
N VAL A 24 -13.83 -33.85 -4.25
CA VAL A 24 -14.27 -33.05 -3.10
C VAL A 24 -15.72 -33.40 -2.79
N THR A 25 -16.02 -33.74 -1.54
CA THR A 25 -17.40 -34.01 -1.09
C THR A 25 -18.21 -32.71 -0.97
N GLU A 26 -19.54 -32.80 -1.00
CA GLU A 26 -20.41 -31.63 -0.82
C GLU A 26 -20.19 -30.99 0.56
N GLY A 27 -20.10 -31.80 1.62
CA GLY A 27 -19.83 -31.29 2.96
C GLY A 27 -18.50 -30.52 3.08
N GLU A 28 -17.44 -30.91 2.34
CA GLU A 28 -16.18 -30.16 2.29
C GLU A 28 -16.37 -28.82 1.57
N ARG A 29 -17.17 -28.77 0.50
CA ARG A 29 -17.49 -27.52 -0.21
C ARG A 29 -18.29 -26.57 0.64
N GLU A 30 -19.32 -27.07 1.32
CA GLU A 30 -20.14 -26.30 2.26
C GLU A 30 -19.30 -25.73 3.40
N ALA A 31 -18.41 -26.56 4.00
CA ALA A 31 -17.53 -26.11 5.07
C ALA A 31 -16.59 -24.99 4.62
N VAL A 32 -16.02 -25.09 3.41
CA VAL A 32 -15.19 -24.01 2.85
C VAL A 32 -16.00 -22.77 2.54
N ALA A 33 -17.19 -22.92 1.95
CA ALA A 33 -18.07 -21.79 1.65
C ALA A 33 -18.49 -21.05 2.92
N ASP A 34 -18.86 -21.79 3.97
CA ASP A 34 -19.22 -21.24 5.27
C ASP A 34 -18.02 -20.55 5.97
N TYR A 35 -16.83 -21.15 5.92
CA TYR A 35 -15.61 -20.51 6.42
C TYR A 35 -15.33 -19.18 5.71
N LEU A 36 -15.43 -19.16 4.36
CA LEU A 36 -15.22 -17.95 3.58
C LEU A 36 -16.29 -16.90 3.86
N ALA A 37 -17.55 -17.30 4.05
CA ALA A 37 -18.64 -16.38 4.33
C ALA A 37 -18.53 -15.72 5.72
N ARG A 38 -18.02 -16.45 6.70
CA ARG A 38 -17.85 -15.94 8.07
C ARG A 38 -16.68 -14.99 8.24
N HIS A 39 -15.70 -15.01 7.34
CA HIS A 39 -14.46 -14.22 7.45
C HIS A 39 -13.85 -14.27 8.86
N PRO A 40 -13.52 -15.45 9.40
CA PRO A 40 -13.03 -15.55 10.78
C PRO A 40 -11.75 -14.75 10.95
N GLN A 41 -11.69 -14.00 12.04
CA GLN A 41 -10.52 -13.20 12.39
C GLN A 41 -9.52 -14.03 13.19
N GLY A 42 -8.24 -13.80 12.95
CA GLY A 42 -7.16 -14.36 13.77
C GLY A 42 -7.02 -13.63 15.12
N PRO A 43 -6.08 -14.05 15.98
CA PRO A 43 -5.72 -13.31 17.17
C PRO A 43 -5.22 -11.91 16.79
N GLN A 44 -5.79 -10.88 17.43
CA GLN A 44 -5.43 -9.49 17.16
C GLN A 44 -4.73 -8.89 18.37
N PRO A 45 -3.58 -8.22 18.20
CA PRO A 45 -3.02 -7.39 19.26
C PRO A 45 -3.99 -6.26 19.61
N PRO A 46 -4.12 -5.89 20.90
CA PRO A 46 -4.93 -4.75 21.26
C PRO A 46 -4.37 -3.47 20.64
N VAL A 47 -5.23 -2.71 19.98
CA VAL A 47 -4.94 -1.35 19.53
C VAL A 47 -5.76 -0.42 20.41
N ASP A 48 -5.18 -0.05 21.55
CA ASP A 48 -5.82 0.81 22.53
C ASP A 48 -5.55 2.29 22.25
N GLY A 49 -6.54 3.14 22.52
CA GLY A 49 -6.39 4.59 22.52
C GLY A 49 -6.53 5.25 21.13
N ASP A 50 -5.74 6.32 20.93
CA ASP A 50 -5.77 7.12 19.73
C ASP A 50 -5.12 6.37 18.54
N ARG A 51 -5.95 5.96 17.58
CA ARG A 51 -5.51 5.24 16.36
C ARG A 51 -4.49 6.04 15.55
N ALA A 52 -4.63 7.38 15.50
CA ALA A 52 -3.69 8.23 14.77
C ALA A 52 -2.31 8.23 15.46
N ALA A 53 -2.28 8.34 16.78
CA ALA A 53 -1.04 8.25 17.54
C ALA A 53 -0.39 6.86 17.40
N GLY A 54 -1.19 5.78 17.46
CA GLY A 54 -0.73 4.41 17.22
C GLY A 54 -0.13 4.24 15.82
N PHE A 55 -0.84 4.71 14.80
CA PHE A 55 -0.35 4.69 13.41
C PHE A 55 0.99 5.43 13.26
N ILE A 56 1.08 6.66 13.77
CA ILE A 56 2.31 7.46 13.71
C ILE A 56 3.49 6.69 14.33
N ALA A 57 3.29 6.16 15.55
CA ALA A 57 4.34 5.44 16.26
C ALA A 57 4.85 4.21 15.47
N GLN A 58 3.93 3.44 14.87
CA GLN A 58 4.31 2.26 14.07
C GLN A 58 4.92 2.65 12.71
N ALA A 59 4.38 3.65 12.02
CA ALA A 59 4.95 4.13 10.75
C ALA A 59 6.39 4.63 10.93
N GLN A 60 6.67 5.34 12.03
CA GLN A 60 8.02 5.78 12.36
C GLN A 60 8.96 4.61 12.69
N LYS A 61 8.50 3.57 13.39
CA LYS A 61 9.29 2.34 13.61
C LYS A 61 9.63 1.64 12.28
N MET A 62 8.74 1.74 11.29
CA MET A 62 8.97 1.24 9.93
C MET A 62 9.80 2.21 9.06
N ALA A 63 10.40 3.23 9.68
CA ALA A 63 11.23 4.26 9.04
C ALA A 63 10.49 5.15 8.03
N SER A 64 9.18 5.30 8.15
CA SER A 64 8.45 6.38 7.51
C SER A 64 8.62 7.68 8.30
N THR A 65 8.61 8.82 7.60
CA THR A 65 8.44 10.12 8.24
C THR A 65 6.97 10.52 8.20
N VAL A 66 6.51 11.26 9.20
CA VAL A 66 5.10 11.66 9.31
C VAL A 66 5.00 13.15 9.58
N ASP A 67 4.16 13.84 8.82
CA ASP A 67 3.71 15.21 9.07
C ASP A 67 2.18 15.20 9.29
N ARG A 68 1.63 16.28 9.85
CA ARG A 68 0.19 16.41 10.11
C ARG A 68 -0.25 17.82 9.76
N VAL A 69 -1.38 17.94 9.06
CA VAL A 69 -1.98 19.19 8.62
C VAL A 69 -3.46 19.19 8.98
N ALA A 70 -4.04 20.37 9.15
CA ALA A 70 -5.44 20.47 9.52
C ALA A 70 -6.38 20.16 8.33
N THR A 71 -6.00 20.58 7.12
CA THR A 71 -6.86 20.49 5.93
C THR A 71 -6.10 20.00 4.69
N LEU A 72 -6.84 19.49 3.69
CA LEU A 72 -6.27 19.10 2.40
C LEU A 72 -5.58 20.26 1.66
N SER A 73 -6.04 21.50 1.84
CA SER A 73 -5.42 22.68 1.20
C SER A 73 -4.01 22.98 1.70
N GLU A 74 -3.64 22.48 2.87
CA GLU A 74 -2.30 22.63 3.45
C GLU A 74 -1.30 21.56 2.97
N VAL A 75 -1.80 20.48 2.33
CA VAL A 75 -0.95 19.38 1.83
C VAL A 75 0.13 19.87 0.88
N PRO A 76 -0.12 20.74 -0.12
CA PRO A 76 0.93 21.22 -1.02
C PRO A 76 2.08 21.90 -0.29
N ALA A 77 1.80 22.73 0.71
CA ALA A 77 2.84 23.38 1.50
C ALA A 77 3.66 22.38 2.33
N ALA A 78 3.01 21.33 2.88
CA ALA A 78 3.70 20.27 3.61
C ALA A 78 4.61 19.46 2.68
N VAL A 79 4.12 19.09 1.49
CA VAL A 79 4.92 18.40 0.48
C VAL A 79 6.14 19.22 0.08
N VAL A 80 5.96 20.52 -0.20
CA VAL A 80 7.07 21.39 -0.61
C VAL A 80 8.11 21.50 0.51
N ARG A 81 7.70 21.66 1.77
CA ARG A 81 8.66 21.65 2.90
C ARG A 81 9.49 20.37 2.93
N TYR A 82 8.85 19.21 2.72
CA TYR A 82 9.53 17.92 2.72
C TYR A 82 10.51 17.78 1.55
N VAL A 83 10.07 18.10 0.34
CA VAL A 83 10.87 18.04 -0.89
C VAL A 83 12.08 18.98 -0.82
N ASP A 84 11.88 20.21 -0.35
CA ASP A 84 12.95 21.21 -0.18
C ASP A 84 13.97 20.76 0.88
N GLY A 85 13.51 20.17 1.99
CA GLY A 85 14.38 19.63 3.03
C GLY A 85 15.30 18.54 2.52
N LEU A 86 14.90 17.82 1.49
CA LEU A 86 15.68 16.78 0.79
C LEU A 86 16.45 17.31 -0.43
N LYS A 87 16.27 18.58 -0.78
CA LYS A 87 16.83 19.21 -2.00
C LYS A 87 16.41 18.51 -3.30
N LEU A 88 15.19 17.96 -3.32
CA LEU A 88 14.59 17.35 -4.51
C LEU A 88 13.97 18.43 -5.41
N VAL A 89 13.79 18.09 -6.69
CA VAL A 89 13.08 18.96 -7.63
C VAL A 89 11.60 19.04 -7.23
N ARG A 90 11.01 20.23 -7.32
CA ARG A 90 9.58 20.45 -7.05
C ARG A 90 8.71 19.95 -8.20
N HIS A 91 8.83 18.69 -8.51
CA HIS A 91 8.07 17.97 -9.53
C HIS A 91 7.64 16.61 -9.00
N ALA A 92 6.39 16.23 -9.21
CA ALA A 92 5.86 14.94 -8.80
C ALA A 92 4.80 14.42 -9.77
N VAL A 93 4.62 13.11 -9.77
CA VAL A 93 3.42 12.46 -10.30
C VAL A 93 2.45 12.17 -9.15
N ALA A 94 1.15 12.25 -9.41
CA ALA A 94 0.15 12.06 -8.37
C ALA A 94 -1.09 11.30 -8.86
N TRP A 95 -1.85 10.75 -7.91
CA TRP A 95 -3.18 10.25 -8.19
C TRP A 95 -4.10 11.40 -8.62
N THR A 96 -5.04 11.09 -9.52
CA THR A 96 -5.98 12.07 -10.12
C THR A 96 -6.75 12.87 -9.07
N SER A 97 -7.14 12.25 -7.96
CA SER A 97 -7.87 12.89 -6.86
C SER A 97 -7.11 14.03 -6.17
N LEU A 98 -5.79 14.05 -6.29
CA LEU A 98 -4.94 15.09 -5.68
C LEU A 98 -4.58 16.23 -6.63
N GLY A 99 -4.97 16.12 -7.91
CA GLY A 99 -4.61 17.11 -8.94
C GLY A 99 -5.27 18.49 -8.75
N SER A 100 -6.41 18.54 -8.07
CA SER A 100 -7.12 19.80 -7.82
C SER A 100 -6.56 20.65 -6.67
N LEU A 101 -5.58 20.13 -5.92
CA LEU A 101 -4.93 20.88 -4.84
C LEU A 101 -4.08 22.03 -5.40
N PRO A 102 -3.90 23.13 -4.63
CA PRO A 102 -3.23 24.34 -5.12
C PRO A 102 -1.69 24.20 -5.19
N TRP A 103 -1.21 23.24 -5.98
CA TRP A 103 0.22 22.94 -6.13
C TRP A 103 1.02 24.11 -6.71
N ALA A 104 0.45 24.78 -7.73
CA ALA A 104 1.11 25.88 -8.42
C ALA A 104 1.36 27.08 -7.49
N GLU A 105 0.48 27.32 -6.51
CA GLU A 105 0.65 28.38 -5.51
C GLU A 105 1.88 28.16 -4.62
N GLN A 106 2.30 26.89 -4.48
CA GLN A 106 3.50 26.50 -3.73
C GLN A 106 4.72 26.32 -4.65
N GLY A 107 4.60 26.67 -5.94
CA GLY A 107 5.68 26.52 -6.92
C GLY A 107 6.05 25.07 -7.19
N MET A 108 5.10 24.14 -7.08
CA MET A 108 5.29 22.71 -7.36
C MET A 108 4.51 22.31 -8.61
N THR A 109 5.16 21.56 -9.49
CA THR A 109 4.52 20.94 -10.67
C THR A 109 4.07 19.54 -10.30
N VAL A 110 2.78 19.24 -10.48
CA VAL A 110 2.21 17.93 -10.23
C VAL A 110 1.45 17.45 -11.44
N GLU A 111 1.81 16.26 -11.94
CA GLU A 111 1.18 15.63 -13.09
C GLU A 111 0.38 14.41 -12.65
N CYS A 112 -0.93 14.40 -12.95
CA CYS A 112 -1.82 13.28 -12.62
C CYS A 112 -1.73 12.19 -13.70
N ARG A 113 -0.68 11.40 -13.64
CA ARG A 113 -0.40 10.29 -14.54
C ARG A 113 0.42 9.20 -13.85
N PRO A 114 0.49 7.99 -14.41
CA PRO A 114 1.47 7.00 -13.97
C PRO A 114 2.90 7.54 -14.14
N PRO A 115 3.83 7.18 -13.24
CA PRO A 115 5.22 7.57 -13.37
C PRO A 115 5.84 6.95 -14.63
N LEU A 116 6.69 7.72 -15.27
CA LEU A 116 7.55 7.24 -16.36
C LEU A 116 8.75 6.54 -15.75
N ARG A 117 9.04 5.34 -16.25
CA ARG A 117 10.28 4.64 -15.94
C ARG A 117 11.33 5.15 -16.89
N ASP A 118 12.48 5.53 -16.37
CA ASP A 118 13.63 5.77 -17.24
C ASP A 118 14.09 4.43 -17.83
N PRO A 119 14.03 4.25 -19.16
CA PRO A 119 14.46 3.01 -19.81
C PRO A 119 15.97 2.74 -19.70
N GLN A 120 16.76 3.76 -19.35
CA GLN A 120 18.23 3.69 -19.33
C GLN A 120 18.78 3.55 -17.89
N GLY A 121 17.91 3.69 -16.88
CA GLY A 121 18.30 3.57 -15.45
C GLY A 121 19.12 4.77 -14.95
N ASP A 122 19.13 5.86 -15.70
CA ASP A 122 19.75 7.11 -15.30
C ASP A 122 18.72 7.93 -14.54
N HIS A 123 18.91 8.08 -13.22
CA HIS A 123 17.96 8.72 -12.30
C HIS A 123 17.63 10.18 -12.65
N ASP A 124 18.35 10.79 -13.61
CA ASP A 124 18.11 12.16 -14.05
C ASP A 124 16.85 12.34 -14.91
N HIS A 125 16.21 11.27 -15.38
CA HIS A 125 15.07 11.33 -16.31
C HIS A 125 13.79 10.64 -15.82
N GLY A 126 13.78 10.08 -14.61
CA GLY A 126 12.62 9.42 -14.00
C GLY A 126 11.84 10.32 -13.03
N ASP A 127 10.58 9.97 -12.77
CA ASP A 127 9.80 10.64 -11.73
C ASP A 127 10.31 10.23 -10.34
N LEU A 128 10.93 11.15 -9.62
CA LEU A 128 11.54 10.89 -8.30
C LEU A 128 10.54 10.94 -7.15
N VAL A 129 9.43 11.66 -7.31
CA VAL A 129 8.40 11.84 -6.26
C VAL A 129 7.05 11.37 -6.77
N GLY A 130 6.44 10.45 -6.04
CA GLY A 130 5.07 10.00 -6.27
C GLY A 130 4.17 10.37 -5.09
N ILE A 131 3.05 11.03 -5.35
CA ILE A 131 2.08 11.43 -4.34
C ILE A 131 0.80 10.63 -4.52
N THR A 132 0.37 9.92 -3.47
CA THR A 132 -0.86 9.13 -3.51
C THR A 132 -1.79 9.50 -2.37
N GLY A 133 -3.06 9.19 -2.55
CA GLY A 133 -3.95 8.99 -1.41
C GLY A 133 -3.71 7.63 -0.75
N CYS A 134 -4.64 7.25 0.12
CA CYS A 134 -4.66 5.98 0.80
C CYS A 134 -6.12 5.52 0.90
N PHE A 135 -6.39 4.24 0.72
CA PHE A 135 -7.72 3.71 1.00
C PHE A 135 -7.98 3.73 2.51
N VAL A 136 -7.09 3.08 3.27
CA VAL A 136 -7.03 3.16 4.73
C VAL A 136 -5.58 3.06 5.20
N ALA A 137 -5.30 3.63 6.38
CA ALA A 137 -4.06 3.41 7.11
C ALA A 137 -4.33 2.46 8.30
N ILE A 138 -3.38 1.59 8.61
CA ILE A 138 -3.53 0.52 9.59
C ILE A 138 -2.66 0.82 10.81
N ALA A 139 -3.31 1.11 11.94
CA ALA A 139 -2.61 1.56 13.16
C ALA A 139 -1.71 0.47 13.77
N GLU A 140 -2.14 -0.79 13.73
CA GLU A 140 -1.39 -1.94 14.26
C GLU A 140 0.03 -2.05 13.68
N THR A 141 0.19 -1.77 12.39
CA THR A 141 1.45 -2.01 11.68
C THR A 141 2.10 -0.74 11.12
N GLY A 142 1.41 0.41 11.18
CA GLY A 142 1.85 1.64 10.51
C GLY A 142 1.86 1.53 8.98
N SER A 143 0.99 0.69 8.44
CA SER A 143 0.93 0.38 7.01
C SER A 143 -0.16 1.18 6.30
N LEU A 144 0.02 1.37 5.00
CA LEU A 144 -0.92 2.01 4.10
C LEU A 144 -1.53 0.95 3.18
N MET A 145 -2.84 0.88 3.07
CA MET A 145 -3.53 0.05 2.08
C MET A 145 -3.95 0.92 0.89
N LEU A 146 -3.40 0.62 -0.28
CA LEU A 146 -3.73 1.28 -1.54
C LEU A 146 -4.43 0.29 -2.46
N LEU A 147 -5.56 0.71 -3.01
CA LEU A 147 -6.35 -0.09 -3.96
C LEU A 147 -6.07 0.39 -5.39
N SER A 148 -5.80 -0.55 -6.30
CA SER A 148 -5.57 -0.21 -7.70
C SER A 148 -6.88 0.16 -8.42
N GLY A 149 -6.82 1.21 -9.22
CA GLY A 149 -7.92 1.71 -10.04
C GLY A 149 -7.42 2.56 -11.20
N PRO A 150 -8.33 3.04 -12.07
CA PRO A 150 -7.95 3.88 -13.21
C PRO A 150 -7.24 5.17 -12.78
N ASP A 151 -7.66 5.75 -11.67
CA ASP A 151 -7.16 7.02 -11.13
C ASP A 151 -6.22 6.83 -9.93
N THR A 152 -5.98 5.58 -9.50
CA THR A 152 -5.16 5.21 -8.36
C THR A 152 -4.04 4.27 -8.80
N PHE A 153 -3.08 4.82 -9.53
CA PHE A 153 -1.97 4.05 -10.11
C PHE A 153 -1.05 3.52 -9.00
N ALA A 154 -1.00 2.22 -8.82
CA ALA A 154 -0.10 1.59 -7.85
C ALA A 154 1.37 1.96 -8.09
N SER A 155 1.74 2.18 -9.36
CA SER A 155 3.07 2.58 -9.77
C SER A 155 3.55 3.90 -9.15
N ALA A 156 2.64 4.86 -8.86
CA ALA A 156 3.00 6.12 -8.20
C ALA A 156 3.52 5.93 -6.75
N ALA A 157 3.16 4.82 -6.12
CA ALA A 157 3.66 4.45 -4.80
C ALA A 157 4.90 3.53 -4.84
N LEU A 158 5.23 2.95 -5.99
CA LEU A 158 6.21 1.85 -6.08
C LEU A 158 7.44 2.19 -6.91
N LEU A 159 7.32 3.04 -7.94
CA LEU A 159 8.42 3.33 -8.86
C LEU A 159 9.27 4.55 -8.46
N PRO A 160 8.70 5.68 -7.98
CA PRO A 160 9.47 6.82 -7.53
C PRO A 160 10.34 6.47 -6.30
N GLU A 161 11.48 7.12 -6.17
CA GLU A 161 12.35 6.96 -4.99
C GLU A 161 11.69 7.46 -3.71
N THR A 162 10.82 8.45 -3.82
CA THR A 162 10.10 9.04 -2.70
C THR A 162 8.60 8.87 -2.90
N HIS A 163 7.96 8.14 -2.01
CA HIS A 163 6.51 8.02 -1.92
C HIS A 163 5.97 8.94 -0.82
N ILE A 164 5.07 9.84 -1.16
CA ILE A 164 4.34 10.70 -0.23
C ILE A 164 2.88 10.26 -0.23
N ALA A 165 2.37 9.85 0.93
CA ALA A 165 1.00 9.39 1.10
C ALA A 165 0.17 10.41 1.87
N VAL A 166 -0.94 10.87 1.28
CA VAL A 166 -1.92 11.76 1.93
C VAL A 166 -3.01 10.89 2.55
N VAL A 167 -3.16 10.98 3.86
CA VAL A 167 -4.02 10.08 4.64
C VAL A 167 -4.98 10.88 5.51
N PRO A 168 -6.29 10.88 5.23
CA PRO A 168 -7.28 11.40 6.16
C PRO A 168 -7.24 10.62 7.48
N VAL A 169 -7.23 11.32 8.61
CA VAL A 169 -7.24 10.68 9.94
C VAL A 169 -8.48 9.79 10.13
N SER A 170 -9.60 10.16 9.51
CA SER A 170 -10.84 9.36 9.48
C SER A 170 -10.70 8.01 8.77
N ARG A 171 -9.64 7.80 8.00
CA ARG A 171 -9.33 6.55 7.29
C ARG A 171 -8.31 5.68 8.03
N ILE A 172 -8.03 5.94 9.30
CA ILE A 172 -7.16 5.11 10.11
C ILE A 172 -8.00 4.02 10.79
N VAL A 173 -7.72 2.77 10.45
CA VAL A 173 -8.35 1.57 11.02
C VAL A 173 -7.41 0.90 12.03
N ALA A 174 -7.95 0.05 12.91
CA ALA A 174 -7.16 -0.60 13.94
C ALA A 174 -6.17 -1.62 13.36
N ASN A 175 -6.67 -2.54 12.54
CA ASN A 175 -5.94 -3.71 12.09
C ASN A 175 -6.24 -4.04 10.61
N LEU A 176 -5.57 -5.07 10.10
CA LEU A 176 -5.70 -5.50 8.71
C LEU A 176 -7.09 -6.07 8.39
N GLU A 177 -7.70 -6.76 9.34
CA GLU A 177 -9.04 -7.34 9.19
C GLU A 177 -10.11 -6.24 9.04
N GLU A 178 -10.01 -5.16 9.84
CA GLU A 178 -10.89 -3.99 9.70
C GLU A 178 -10.70 -3.32 8.33
N ALA A 179 -9.46 -3.21 7.84
CA ALA A 179 -9.16 -2.68 6.52
C ALA A 179 -9.84 -3.49 5.40
N PHE A 180 -9.74 -4.82 5.44
CA PHE A 180 -10.40 -5.68 4.46
C PHE A 180 -11.93 -5.72 4.64
N ALA A 181 -12.45 -5.59 5.86
CA ALA A 181 -13.88 -5.49 6.10
C ALA A 181 -14.44 -4.20 5.47
N GLN A 182 -13.77 -3.07 5.68
CA GLN A 182 -14.15 -1.80 5.08
C GLN A 182 -14.07 -1.86 3.53
N MET A 183 -13.02 -2.46 2.99
CA MET A 183 -12.89 -2.62 1.53
C MET A 183 -14.04 -3.47 0.95
N ARG A 184 -14.43 -4.57 1.60
CA ARG A 184 -15.59 -5.37 1.15
C ARG A 184 -16.89 -4.58 1.24
N ALA A 185 -17.07 -3.79 2.30
CA ALA A 185 -18.26 -2.97 2.48
C ALA A 185 -18.39 -1.87 1.42
N GLU A 186 -17.29 -1.19 1.07
CA GLU A 186 -17.31 -0.08 0.11
C GLU A 186 -17.27 -0.55 -1.36
N HIS A 187 -16.56 -1.63 -1.68
CA HIS A 187 -16.31 -2.06 -3.06
C HIS A 187 -16.98 -3.40 -3.42
N GLY A 188 -17.46 -4.18 -2.46
CA GLY A 188 -18.11 -5.48 -2.66
C GLY A 188 -17.17 -6.60 -3.12
N ARG A 189 -16.10 -6.27 -3.82
CA ARG A 189 -15.10 -7.22 -4.34
C ARG A 189 -13.69 -6.65 -4.25
N LEU A 190 -12.69 -7.54 -4.24
CA LEU A 190 -11.28 -7.15 -4.28
C LEU A 190 -10.97 -6.43 -5.60
N PRO A 191 -10.18 -5.34 -5.57
CA PRO A 191 -9.62 -4.73 -6.78
C PRO A 191 -8.58 -5.67 -7.41
N ARG A 192 -8.09 -5.31 -8.60
CA ARG A 192 -7.06 -6.10 -9.29
C ARG A 192 -5.78 -6.26 -8.47
N ALA A 193 -5.40 -5.23 -7.72
CA ALA A 193 -4.29 -5.27 -6.79
C ALA A 193 -4.62 -4.46 -5.53
N THR A 194 -4.22 -5.01 -4.39
CA THR A 194 -4.20 -4.33 -3.10
C THR A 194 -2.74 -4.28 -2.65
N ASN A 195 -2.20 -3.07 -2.53
CA ASN A 195 -0.82 -2.88 -2.10
C ASN A 195 -0.82 -2.45 -0.63
N ILE A 196 -0.05 -3.16 0.19
CA ILE A 196 0.16 -2.81 1.60
C ILE A 196 1.60 -2.34 1.73
N ILE A 197 1.78 -1.05 2.08
CA ILE A 197 3.08 -0.40 2.16
C ILE A 197 3.40 -0.14 3.62
N SER A 198 4.50 -0.73 4.11
CA SER A 198 4.97 -0.64 5.48
C SER A 198 6.38 -0.04 5.51
N GLY A 199 6.46 1.28 5.31
CA GLY A 199 7.72 2.00 5.23
C GLY A 199 8.48 1.81 3.91
N PRO A 200 9.75 2.32 3.83
CA PRO A 200 10.62 2.19 2.68
C PRO A 200 10.90 0.75 2.27
N SER A 201 11.13 0.54 0.97
CA SER A 201 11.52 -0.78 0.46
C SER A 201 12.84 -1.24 1.05
N ARG A 202 12.87 -2.47 1.56
CA ARG A 202 14.06 -3.11 2.12
C ARG A 202 14.19 -4.53 1.57
N THR A 203 15.37 -4.88 1.11
CA THR A 203 15.71 -6.28 0.79
C THR A 203 16.96 -6.69 1.54
N GLY A 204 16.98 -7.93 2.04
CA GLY A 204 18.15 -8.56 2.68
C GLY A 204 18.78 -9.67 1.84
N ASP A 205 18.28 -9.88 0.62
CA ASP A 205 18.69 -11.02 -0.22
C ASP A 205 20.05 -10.82 -0.92
N ILE A 206 20.60 -9.62 -0.83
CA ILE A 206 21.89 -9.30 -1.44
C ILE A 206 22.97 -9.40 -0.35
N GLU A 207 23.76 -10.49 -0.36
CA GLU A 207 24.89 -10.74 0.53
C GLU A 207 24.59 -10.53 2.03
N GLN A 208 23.33 -10.79 2.46
CA GLN A 208 22.84 -10.54 3.83
C GLN A 208 22.95 -9.08 4.29
N THR A 209 23.11 -8.15 3.37
CA THR A 209 23.15 -6.71 3.66
C THR A 209 21.78 -6.10 3.34
N ILE A 210 21.25 -5.27 4.26
CA ILE A 210 19.98 -4.58 4.02
C ILE A 210 20.21 -3.46 3.00
N VAL A 211 19.61 -3.61 1.81
CA VAL A 211 19.60 -2.58 0.77
C VAL A 211 18.24 -1.88 0.78
N LEU A 212 18.26 -0.54 0.82
CA LEU A 212 17.06 0.29 0.73
C LEU A 212 16.76 0.63 -0.73
N GLY A 213 15.46 0.66 -1.08
CA GLY A 213 15.03 1.15 -2.39
C GLY A 213 15.22 0.18 -3.57
N ALA A 214 15.61 -1.09 -3.35
CA ALA A 214 15.89 -2.04 -4.43
C ALA A 214 14.64 -2.40 -5.25
N HIS A 215 13.46 -2.48 -4.62
CA HIS A 215 12.21 -2.94 -5.23
C HIS A 215 11.03 -1.99 -5.01
N GLY A 216 11.29 -0.76 -4.57
CA GLY A 216 10.27 0.24 -4.25
C GLY A 216 10.91 1.52 -3.71
N PRO A 217 10.12 2.43 -3.12
CA PRO A 217 10.61 3.72 -2.66
C PRO A 217 11.75 3.60 -1.64
N TYR A 218 12.75 4.43 -1.83
CA TYR A 218 13.83 4.62 -0.85
C TYR A 218 13.34 5.38 0.40
N ARG A 219 12.30 6.25 0.23
CA ARG A 219 11.69 7.05 1.29
C ARG A 219 10.17 6.93 1.23
N VAL A 220 9.54 6.85 2.40
CA VAL A 220 8.09 6.97 2.56
C VAL A 220 7.80 8.09 3.54
N HIS A 221 6.99 9.05 3.10
CA HIS A 221 6.50 10.16 3.91
C HIS A 221 4.98 10.13 3.97
N VAL A 222 4.41 10.27 5.15
CA VAL A 222 2.97 10.29 5.35
C VAL A 222 2.54 11.67 5.81
N ILE A 223 1.52 12.23 5.15
CA ILE A 223 0.88 13.47 5.58
C ILE A 223 -0.52 13.13 6.07
N LEU A 224 -0.73 13.20 7.38
CA LEU A 224 -2.03 13.03 8.00
C LEU A 224 -2.84 14.31 7.85
N VAL A 225 -4.11 14.17 7.48
CA VAL A 225 -5.04 15.29 7.30
C VAL A 225 -6.20 15.12 8.28
N ASP A 226 -6.40 16.11 9.17
CA ASP A 226 -7.42 16.04 10.23
C ASP A 226 -8.84 16.16 9.68
N GLN A 227 -9.03 17.09 8.72
CA GLN A 227 -10.29 17.34 8.04
C GLN A 227 -10.13 17.01 6.54
N GLY A 228 -10.45 15.78 6.19
CA GLY A 228 -10.33 15.24 4.85
C GLY A 228 -11.54 14.39 4.46
#